data_3289fef7f3f9abdb214fdbe5217161e1
#
_entry.id   3289fef7f3f9abdb214fdbe5217161e1
#
_cell.length_a   1.000
_cell.length_b   1.000
_cell.length_c   1.000
_cell.angle_alpha   90.00
_cell.angle_beta   90.00
_cell.angle_gamma   90.00
#
_symmetry.space_group_name_H-M   'P 1'
#
loop_
_entity.id
_entity.type
_entity.pdbx_description
1 polymer ?
#
loop_
_entity_poly.entity_id
_entity_poly.type
_entity_poly.pdbx_seq_one_letter_code
_entity_poly.pdbx_strand_id
1 'polypeptide(L)'
;MCIRDSYTFAIMTKLTYEDAEHTDTAPYQALISMGCSRFPAFIHAVLPEILPAFLTNALYLFETNVRHSSILGYVGAGGIGLILNEKISWREFHKVGTILLLLFLTVCVIESANRYFTSMIHSGQITELFSGSKDLSKKTRISGRIILFVFVVLFLFCLATQTPPDFSRTSAAALKSMAAGLTHPDWTFFFSAKKDGLGYLLLETICIAIVGTAIGAFLAAPLAFLNTRRFVPAPAAFFFNLIIMAIRSIPFLIYGLIFIRVSGPGAFTGVLTLAVCSIGLLTKRFTECLEAIDPGPYRALLAMGVHPVPAICHSVLPQIAPAFCSAVLYRFDVNIREASVLGLVGAGGIGAPLIFAMNQYDWNKAGAILLGLILLVWGVDILSSRR
;
A
#
# COMPACT_ATOMS: atom_id res chain seq x y z
N MET A 1 -10.34 15.24 -3.02
CA MET A 1 -8.92 15.54 -3.15
C MET A 1 -8.23 15.56 -1.79
N CYS A 2 -8.64 16.39 -0.83
CA CYS A 2 -7.99 16.52 0.48
C CYS A 2 -7.74 15.22 1.30
N ILE A 3 -8.63 14.24 1.28
CA ILE A 3 -8.48 13.00 2.07
C ILE A 3 -7.28 12.17 1.58
N ARG A 4 -7.10 12.09 0.26
CA ARG A 4 -6.02 11.33 -0.34
C ARG A 4 -4.67 12.03 -0.19
N ASP A 5 -4.67 13.36 -0.28
CA ASP A 5 -3.46 14.17 -0.09
C ASP A 5 -2.97 14.05 1.36
N SER A 6 -3.89 14.07 2.34
CA SER A 6 -3.57 13.86 3.76
C SER A 6 -3.00 12.48 4.04
N TYR A 7 -3.56 11.42 3.42
CA TYR A 7 -3.05 10.06 3.54
C TYR A 7 -1.65 9.91 2.94
N THR A 8 -1.45 10.44 1.73
CA THR A 8 -0.15 10.42 1.05
C THR A 8 0.90 11.20 1.82
N PHE A 9 0.53 12.38 2.36
CA PHE A 9 1.41 13.19 3.20
C PHE A 9 1.84 12.47 4.46
N ALA A 10 0.92 11.82 5.18
CA ALA A 10 1.22 11.08 6.39
C ALA A 10 2.19 9.92 6.14
N ILE A 11 1.96 9.13 5.08
CA ILE A 11 2.86 8.03 4.71
C ILE A 11 4.22 8.56 4.27
N MET A 12 4.25 9.60 3.41
CA MET A 12 5.49 10.19 2.93
C MET A 12 6.33 10.73 4.08
N THR A 13 5.70 11.39 5.05
CA THR A 13 6.38 11.89 6.25
C THR A 13 6.99 10.75 7.06
N LYS A 14 6.25 9.65 7.26
CA LYS A 14 6.76 8.47 7.98
C LYS A 14 7.94 7.84 7.26
N LEU A 15 7.83 7.57 5.96
CA LEU A 15 8.91 6.98 5.18
C LEU A 15 10.15 7.87 5.14
N THR A 16 9.98 9.18 4.95
CA THR A 16 11.11 10.13 4.97
C THR A 16 11.77 10.21 6.34
N TYR A 17 10.99 10.10 7.42
CA TYR A 17 11.52 10.05 8.77
C TYR A 17 12.36 8.79 9.00
N GLU A 18 11.85 7.62 8.60
CA GLU A 18 12.58 6.34 8.68
C GLU A 18 13.89 6.39 7.87
N ASP A 19 13.85 6.91 6.65
CA ASP A 19 15.05 7.09 5.81
C ASP A 19 16.07 8.05 6.47
N ALA A 20 15.59 9.16 7.06
CA ALA A 20 16.45 10.12 7.74
C ALA A 20 17.10 9.55 9.02
N GLU A 21 16.41 8.67 9.74
CA GLU A 21 16.94 8.01 10.94
C GLU A 21 18.06 7.01 10.59
N HIS A 22 17.99 6.38 9.42
CA HIS A 22 19.01 5.44 8.94
C HIS A 22 20.16 6.08 8.17
N THR A 23 20.11 7.39 7.92
CA THR A 23 21.14 8.13 7.18
C THR A 23 22.43 8.27 8.02
N ASP A 24 23.60 8.12 7.37
CA ASP A 24 24.89 8.34 8.02
C ASP A 24 25.06 9.83 8.36
N THR A 25 25.18 10.13 9.64
CA THR A 25 25.36 11.49 10.15
C THR A 25 26.83 11.92 10.23
N ALA A 26 27.80 11.04 9.94
CA ALA A 26 29.24 11.36 10.04
C ALA A 26 29.64 12.52 9.12
N PRO A 27 29.22 12.62 7.85
CA PRO A 27 29.53 13.77 6.99
C PRO A 27 28.96 15.10 7.54
N TYR A 28 27.75 15.06 8.12
CA TYR A 28 27.12 16.23 8.74
C TYR A 28 27.91 16.72 9.95
N GLN A 29 28.34 15.80 10.83
CA GLN A 29 29.14 16.12 12.00
C GLN A 29 30.51 16.68 11.62
N ALA A 30 31.13 16.13 10.57
CA ALA A 30 32.38 16.63 10.04
C ALA A 30 32.25 18.10 9.57
N LEU A 31 31.23 18.46 8.84
CA LEU A 31 30.99 19.84 8.41
C LEU A 31 30.75 20.79 9.59
N ILE A 32 30.04 20.37 10.61
CA ILE A 32 29.83 21.17 11.84
C ILE A 32 31.17 21.39 12.57
N SER A 33 31.98 20.34 12.70
CA SER A 33 33.29 20.45 13.35
C SER A 33 34.29 21.36 12.61
N MET A 34 34.09 21.52 11.29
CA MET A 34 34.84 22.49 10.44
C MET A 34 34.31 23.94 10.57
N GLY A 35 33.30 24.17 11.42
CA GLY A 35 32.74 25.52 11.66
C GLY A 35 31.59 25.88 10.71
N CYS A 36 31.05 24.95 9.91
CA CYS A 36 29.91 25.17 9.06
C CYS A 36 28.63 25.34 9.92
N SER A 37 27.75 26.25 9.56
CA SER A 37 26.47 26.38 10.24
C SER A 37 25.53 25.20 9.95
N ARG A 38 24.58 24.91 10.86
CA ARG A 38 23.72 23.73 10.81
C ARG A 38 22.92 23.56 9.52
N PHE A 39 22.39 24.65 8.98
CA PHE A 39 21.53 24.62 7.80
C PHE A 39 22.32 24.31 6.49
N PRO A 40 23.43 24.99 6.16
CA PRO A 40 24.28 24.58 5.05
C PRO A 40 24.85 23.17 5.20
N ALA A 41 25.27 22.74 6.41
CA ALA A 41 25.73 21.39 6.66
C ALA A 41 24.62 20.34 6.34
N PHE A 42 23.38 20.60 6.72
CA PHE A 42 22.24 19.75 6.38
C PHE A 42 22.03 19.66 4.87
N ILE A 43 22.03 20.80 4.15
CA ILE A 43 21.80 20.82 2.70
C ILE A 43 22.88 20.06 1.94
N HIS A 44 24.13 20.14 2.38
CA HIS A 44 25.27 19.56 1.64
C HIS A 44 25.61 18.12 2.04
N ALA A 45 25.29 17.69 3.27
CA ALA A 45 25.59 16.35 3.74
C ALA A 45 24.35 15.43 3.78
N VAL A 46 23.26 15.86 4.39
CA VAL A 46 22.09 15.00 4.69
C VAL A 46 21.11 14.97 3.52
N LEU A 47 20.77 16.13 2.97
CA LEU A 47 19.77 16.23 1.91
C LEU A 47 20.11 15.41 0.65
N PRO A 48 21.36 15.40 0.14
CA PRO A 48 21.70 14.59 -1.04
C PRO A 48 21.59 13.08 -0.79
N GLU A 49 21.78 12.63 0.45
CA GLU A 49 21.69 11.23 0.83
C GLU A 49 20.23 10.75 0.96
N ILE A 50 19.36 11.59 1.52
CA ILE A 50 17.92 11.27 1.67
C ILE A 50 17.16 11.42 0.35
N LEU A 51 17.58 12.33 -0.53
CA LEU A 51 16.84 12.69 -1.74
C LEU A 51 16.52 11.49 -2.67
N PRO A 52 17.43 10.53 -2.93
CA PRO A 52 17.15 9.34 -3.73
C PRO A 52 16.05 8.47 -3.12
N ALA A 53 16.11 8.24 -1.81
CA ALA A 53 15.09 7.48 -1.07
C ALA A 53 13.73 8.20 -1.12
N PHE A 54 13.71 9.51 -0.87
CA PHE A 54 12.53 10.35 -0.98
C PHE A 54 11.86 10.26 -2.37
N LEU A 55 12.64 10.36 -3.44
CA LEU A 55 12.11 10.25 -4.82
C LEU A 55 11.57 8.85 -5.11
N THR A 56 12.26 7.81 -4.64
CA THR A 56 11.79 6.42 -4.79
C THR A 56 10.47 6.20 -4.05
N ASN A 57 10.35 6.71 -2.83
CA ASN A 57 9.12 6.65 -2.03
C ASN A 57 7.98 7.46 -2.68
N ALA A 58 8.28 8.62 -3.27
CA ALA A 58 7.30 9.41 -4.01
C ALA A 58 6.74 8.66 -5.24
N LEU A 59 7.60 7.98 -5.99
CA LEU A 59 7.20 7.14 -7.12
C LEU A 59 6.36 5.94 -6.66
N TYR A 60 6.73 5.29 -5.56
CA TYR A 60 5.95 4.20 -4.97
C TYR A 60 4.55 4.66 -4.52
N LEU A 61 4.47 5.82 -3.87
CA LEU A 61 3.18 6.40 -3.46
C LEU A 61 2.33 6.81 -4.68
N PHE A 62 2.95 7.32 -5.74
CA PHE A 62 2.23 7.62 -6.98
C PHE A 62 1.60 6.35 -7.57
N GLU A 63 2.35 5.26 -7.70
CA GLU A 63 1.83 3.96 -8.16
C GLU A 63 0.66 3.48 -7.29
N THR A 64 0.83 3.52 -5.97
CA THR A 64 -0.21 3.12 -5.01
C THR A 64 -1.45 4.00 -5.14
N ASN A 65 -1.27 5.30 -5.32
CA ASN A 65 -2.35 6.25 -5.50
C ASN A 65 -3.16 6.01 -6.78
N VAL A 66 -2.52 5.63 -7.88
CA VAL A 66 -3.23 5.29 -9.12
C VAL A 66 -4.13 4.07 -8.92
N ARG A 67 -3.65 3.04 -8.21
CA ARG A 67 -4.48 1.86 -7.88
C ARG A 67 -5.68 2.24 -7.00
N HIS A 68 -5.46 3.03 -5.97
CA HIS A 68 -6.52 3.44 -5.05
C HIS A 68 -7.49 4.48 -5.62
N SER A 69 -7.18 5.13 -6.76
CA SER A 69 -8.09 6.09 -7.39
C SER A 69 -9.43 5.48 -7.80
N SER A 70 -9.43 4.18 -8.14
CA SER A 70 -10.66 3.45 -8.44
C SER A 70 -11.57 3.27 -7.23
N ILE A 71 -11.02 3.23 -6.02
CA ILE A 71 -11.78 3.16 -4.75
C ILE A 71 -12.56 4.45 -4.52
N LEU A 72 -11.90 5.61 -4.75
CA LEU A 72 -12.55 6.92 -4.62
C LEU A 72 -13.70 7.09 -5.61
N GLY A 73 -13.55 6.55 -6.83
CA GLY A 73 -14.63 6.55 -7.83
C GLY A 73 -15.86 5.78 -7.36
N TYR A 74 -15.69 4.68 -6.61
CA TYR A 74 -16.80 3.93 -6.03
C TYR A 74 -17.61 4.77 -5.02
N VAL A 75 -16.96 5.59 -4.22
CA VAL A 75 -17.60 6.47 -3.22
C VAL A 75 -18.20 7.74 -3.86
N GLY A 76 -18.16 7.85 -5.20
CA GLY A 76 -18.77 8.97 -5.92
C GLY A 76 -17.80 10.12 -6.24
N ALA A 77 -16.50 9.97 -6.00
CA ALA A 77 -15.50 10.99 -6.33
C ALA A 77 -15.14 11.06 -7.84
N GLY A 78 -15.88 10.34 -8.69
CA GLY A 78 -15.65 10.32 -10.14
C GLY A 78 -14.57 9.34 -10.60
N GLY A 79 -14.24 9.37 -11.90
CA GLY A 79 -13.22 8.52 -12.48
C GLY A 79 -13.69 7.10 -12.82
N ILE A 80 -12.72 6.21 -13.12
CA ILE A 80 -12.97 4.87 -13.62
C ILE A 80 -13.74 3.97 -12.64
N GLY A 81 -13.60 4.24 -11.34
CA GLY A 81 -14.29 3.47 -10.29
C GLY A 81 -15.80 3.66 -10.30
N LEU A 82 -16.30 4.83 -10.67
CA LEU A 82 -17.72 5.09 -10.81
C LEU A 82 -18.33 4.23 -11.93
N ILE A 83 -17.68 4.20 -13.10
CA ILE A 83 -18.11 3.40 -14.25
C ILE A 83 -18.06 1.92 -13.89
N LEU A 84 -17.01 1.49 -13.19
CA LEU A 84 -16.84 0.11 -12.76
C LEU A 84 -17.98 -0.33 -11.83
N ASN A 85 -18.31 0.50 -10.82
CA ASN A 85 -19.41 0.23 -9.90
C ASN A 85 -20.76 0.13 -10.64
N GLU A 86 -21.01 1.04 -11.57
CA GLU A 86 -22.20 1.01 -12.44
C GLU A 86 -22.28 -0.32 -13.20
N LYS A 87 -21.20 -0.72 -13.90
CA LYS A 87 -21.19 -1.95 -14.72
C LYS A 87 -21.28 -3.23 -13.86
N ILE A 88 -20.70 -3.26 -12.67
CA ILE A 88 -20.87 -4.36 -11.72
C ILE A 88 -22.34 -4.43 -11.26
N SER A 89 -22.96 -3.29 -10.95
CA SER A 89 -24.35 -3.24 -10.50
C SER A 89 -25.33 -3.71 -11.58
N TRP A 90 -25.06 -3.40 -12.84
CA TRP A 90 -25.84 -3.83 -14.00
C TRP A 90 -25.51 -5.26 -14.48
N ARG A 91 -24.56 -5.96 -13.79
CA ARG A 91 -24.10 -7.32 -14.14
C ARG A 91 -23.50 -7.44 -15.55
N GLU A 92 -22.99 -6.36 -16.10
CA GLU A 92 -22.33 -6.33 -17.40
C GLU A 92 -20.86 -6.80 -17.31
N PHE A 93 -20.64 -8.05 -16.93
CA PHE A 93 -19.29 -8.57 -16.61
C PHE A 93 -18.28 -8.49 -17.77
N HIS A 94 -18.72 -8.51 -19.02
CA HIS A 94 -17.84 -8.29 -20.17
C HIS A 94 -17.21 -6.89 -20.15
N LYS A 95 -17.99 -5.85 -19.84
CA LYS A 95 -17.49 -4.48 -19.72
C LYS A 95 -16.59 -4.31 -18.47
N VAL A 96 -16.98 -4.99 -17.37
CA VAL A 96 -16.13 -5.04 -16.18
C VAL A 96 -14.76 -5.64 -16.50
N GLY A 97 -14.71 -6.77 -17.23
CA GLY A 97 -13.47 -7.40 -17.67
C GLY A 97 -12.59 -6.46 -18.51
N THR A 98 -13.19 -5.71 -19.44
CA THR A 98 -12.46 -4.73 -20.25
C THR A 98 -11.86 -3.61 -19.40
N ILE A 99 -12.62 -3.08 -18.42
CA ILE A 99 -12.14 -2.05 -17.51
C ILE A 99 -10.99 -2.58 -16.64
N LEU A 100 -11.11 -3.80 -16.12
CA LEU A 100 -10.05 -4.44 -15.32
C LEU A 100 -8.78 -4.68 -16.15
N LEU A 101 -8.93 -5.10 -17.40
CA LEU A 101 -7.79 -5.25 -18.32
C LEU A 101 -7.09 -3.93 -18.58
N LEU A 102 -7.83 -2.86 -18.79
CA LEU A 102 -7.29 -1.51 -18.98
C LEU A 102 -6.57 -1.02 -17.72
N LEU A 103 -7.13 -1.25 -16.53
CA LEU A 103 -6.47 -0.98 -15.25
C LEU A 103 -5.17 -1.79 -15.12
N PHE A 104 -5.20 -3.07 -15.45
CA PHE A 104 -4.00 -3.91 -15.42
C PHE A 104 -2.90 -3.36 -16.33
N LEU A 105 -3.23 -3.03 -17.59
CA LEU A 105 -2.27 -2.45 -18.53
C LEU A 105 -1.69 -1.13 -18.01
N THR A 106 -2.54 -0.26 -17.45
CA THR A 106 -2.11 1.01 -16.87
C THR A 106 -1.14 0.79 -15.71
N VAL A 107 -1.44 -0.14 -14.81
CA VAL A 107 -0.55 -0.48 -13.69
C VAL A 107 0.76 -1.09 -14.19
N CYS A 108 0.74 -1.97 -15.20
CA CYS A 108 1.97 -2.53 -15.81
C CYS A 108 2.88 -1.45 -16.39
N VAL A 109 2.30 -0.47 -17.09
CA VAL A 109 3.05 0.66 -17.66
C VAL A 109 3.68 1.49 -16.54
N ILE A 110 2.90 1.83 -15.50
CA ILE A 110 3.38 2.62 -14.36
C ILE A 110 4.47 1.87 -13.58
N GLU A 111 4.29 0.58 -13.32
CA GLU A 111 5.27 -0.25 -12.61
C GLU A 111 6.57 -0.39 -13.43
N SER A 112 6.48 -0.52 -14.74
CA SER A 112 7.64 -0.57 -15.62
C SER A 112 8.39 0.77 -15.65
N ALA A 113 7.67 1.87 -15.74
CA ALA A 113 8.23 3.21 -15.65
C ALA A 113 8.88 3.45 -14.29
N ASN A 114 8.22 3.04 -13.21
CA ASN A 114 8.70 3.18 -11.85
C ASN A 114 10.02 2.42 -11.62
N ARG A 115 10.13 1.18 -12.11
CA ARG A 115 11.40 0.41 -12.08
C ARG A 115 12.51 1.11 -12.85
N TYR A 116 12.21 1.66 -14.01
CA TYR A 116 13.18 2.39 -14.81
C TYR A 116 13.70 3.64 -14.09
N PHE A 117 12.80 4.45 -13.53
CA PHE A 117 13.16 5.65 -12.76
C PHE A 117 13.94 5.31 -11.48
N THR A 118 13.53 4.30 -10.72
CA THR A 118 14.23 3.85 -9.53
C THR A 118 15.66 3.39 -9.86
N SER A 119 15.83 2.66 -10.96
CA SER A 119 17.16 2.26 -11.43
C SER A 119 18.04 3.48 -11.78
N MET A 120 17.49 4.51 -12.39
CA MET A 120 18.20 5.76 -12.68
C MET A 120 18.56 6.53 -11.41
N ILE A 121 17.69 6.54 -10.41
CA ILE A 121 17.96 7.19 -9.11
C ILE A 121 19.13 6.49 -8.43
N HIS A 122 19.10 5.18 -8.32
CA HIS A 122 20.16 4.40 -7.66
C HIS A 122 21.50 4.38 -8.43
N SER A 123 21.47 4.59 -9.75
CA SER A 123 22.72 4.74 -10.53
C SER A 123 23.45 6.07 -10.28
N GLY A 124 22.99 6.91 -9.37
CA GLY A 124 23.59 8.20 -9.02
C GLY A 124 23.31 9.32 -10.02
N GLN A 125 22.68 9.05 -11.14
CA GLN A 125 22.46 10.01 -12.24
C GLN A 125 21.62 11.23 -11.82
N ILE A 126 20.72 11.07 -10.87
CA ILE A 126 19.84 12.14 -10.37
C ILE A 126 20.51 12.89 -9.21
N THR A 127 21.20 12.19 -8.33
CA THR A 127 21.90 12.79 -7.18
C THR A 127 23.01 13.76 -7.63
N GLU A 128 23.72 13.42 -8.68
CA GLU A 128 24.74 14.28 -9.28
C GLU A 128 24.16 15.52 -9.99
N LEU A 129 22.90 15.50 -10.42
CA LEU A 129 22.19 16.67 -10.96
C LEU A 129 22.02 17.78 -9.91
N PHE A 130 21.85 17.42 -8.64
CA PHE A 130 21.70 18.33 -7.51
C PHE A 130 23.04 18.69 -6.86
N SER A 131 24.05 17.82 -6.95
CA SER A 131 25.39 18.01 -6.37
C SER A 131 26.31 18.98 -7.13
N GLY A 132 25.89 19.48 -8.30
CA GLY A 132 26.68 20.49 -9.04
C GLY A 132 28.00 20.01 -9.62
N SER A 133 28.34 18.71 -9.59
CA SER A 133 29.59 18.17 -10.10
C SER A 133 29.71 18.38 -11.62
N LYS A 134 30.88 18.85 -12.08
CA LYS A 134 31.15 19.22 -13.47
C LYS A 134 31.39 18.04 -14.42
N ASP A 135 31.53 16.83 -13.90
CA ASP A 135 32.02 15.66 -14.65
C ASP A 135 30.90 14.79 -15.33
N LEU A 136 29.66 15.22 -15.29
CA LEU A 136 28.60 14.44 -15.99
C LEU A 136 28.67 14.60 -17.51
N SER A 137 28.52 13.48 -18.20
CA SER A 137 28.25 13.46 -19.62
C SER A 137 27.05 14.36 -19.93
N LYS A 138 27.15 15.26 -20.92
CA LYS A 138 26.07 16.15 -21.36
C LYS A 138 24.75 15.40 -21.61
N LYS A 139 24.82 14.14 -22.06
CA LYS A 139 23.68 13.27 -22.36
C LYS A 139 22.86 12.90 -21.12
N THR A 140 23.50 12.60 -20.00
CA THR A 140 22.87 12.23 -18.73
C THR A 140 22.16 13.43 -18.07
N ARG A 141 22.80 14.61 -18.13
CA ARG A 141 22.24 15.86 -17.61
C ARG A 141 21.00 16.32 -18.38
N ILE A 142 20.99 16.11 -19.72
CA ILE A 142 19.83 16.43 -20.57
C ILE A 142 18.68 15.47 -20.27
N SER A 143 18.96 14.17 -20.11
CA SER A 143 17.93 13.17 -19.80
C SER A 143 17.22 13.45 -18.47
N GLY A 144 17.95 13.75 -17.39
CA GLY A 144 17.35 14.07 -16.09
C GLY A 144 16.48 15.35 -16.12
N ARG A 145 16.91 16.39 -16.84
CA ARG A 145 16.12 17.62 -17.00
C ARG A 145 14.85 17.40 -17.79
N ILE A 146 14.88 16.58 -18.84
CA ILE A 146 13.71 16.23 -19.63
C ILE A 146 12.70 15.48 -18.76
N ILE A 147 13.15 14.52 -17.96
CA ILE A 147 12.30 13.76 -17.05
C ILE A 147 11.61 14.68 -16.02
N LEU A 148 12.38 15.56 -15.38
CA LEU A 148 11.84 16.54 -14.44
C LEU A 148 10.81 17.46 -15.14
N PHE A 149 11.12 17.93 -16.33
CA PHE A 149 10.23 18.78 -17.13
C PHE A 149 8.93 18.05 -17.48
N VAL A 150 9.01 16.79 -17.95
CA VAL A 150 7.82 15.97 -18.27
C VAL A 150 6.97 15.76 -17.01
N PHE A 151 7.60 15.51 -15.86
CA PHE A 151 6.87 15.34 -14.59
C PHE A 151 6.16 16.63 -14.16
N VAL A 152 6.84 17.78 -14.27
CA VAL A 152 6.25 19.09 -13.95
C VAL A 152 5.10 19.43 -14.91
N VAL A 153 5.27 19.18 -16.22
CA VAL A 153 4.22 19.40 -17.21
C VAL A 153 3.00 18.51 -16.94
N LEU A 154 3.23 17.23 -16.64
CA LEU A 154 2.16 16.28 -16.31
C LEU A 154 1.44 16.68 -15.01
N PHE A 155 2.18 17.14 -14.02
CA PHE A 155 1.62 17.66 -12.77
C PHE A 155 0.75 18.92 -13.00
N LEU A 156 1.26 19.89 -13.78
CA LEU A 156 0.51 21.10 -14.14
C LEU A 156 -0.73 20.78 -14.98
N PHE A 157 -0.62 19.82 -15.91
CA PHE A 157 -1.75 19.35 -16.69
C PHE A 157 -2.82 18.71 -15.78
N CYS A 158 -2.41 17.84 -14.84
CA CYS A 158 -3.33 17.27 -13.86
C CYS A 158 -3.99 18.33 -12.98
N LEU A 159 -3.28 19.38 -12.56
CA LEU A 159 -3.85 20.49 -11.82
C LEU A 159 -4.86 21.29 -12.67
N ALA A 160 -4.54 21.54 -13.94
CA ALA A 160 -5.41 22.30 -14.84
C ALA A 160 -6.71 21.57 -15.20
N THR A 161 -6.68 20.23 -15.21
CA THR A 161 -7.87 19.41 -15.48
C THR A 161 -8.77 19.20 -14.26
N GLN A 162 -8.30 19.58 -13.06
CA GLN A 162 -9.12 19.48 -11.86
C GLN A 162 -10.17 20.59 -11.82
N THR A 163 -11.43 20.21 -11.67
CA THR A 163 -12.49 21.18 -11.38
C THR A 163 -12.24 21.77 -10.00
N PRO A 164 -12.23 23.11 -9.85
CA PRO A 164 -12.06 23.73 -8.55
C PRO A 164 -13.17 23.27 -7.60
N PRO A 165 -12.88 23.05 -6.31
CA PRO A 165 -13.88 22.65 -5.33
C PRO A 165 -14.96 23.73 -5.24
N ASP A 166 -16.22 23.31 -5.41
CA ASP A 166 -17.37 24.19 -5.32
C ASP A 166 -17.74 24.39 -3.85
N PHE A 167 -17.13 25.39 -3.23
CA PHE A 167 -17.37 25.72 -1.82
C PHE A 167 -18.79 26.26 -1.55
N SER A 168 -19.53 26.63 -2.60
CA SER A 168 -20.91 27.12 -2.44
C SER A 168 -21.88 26.01 -2.00
N ARG A 169 -21.53 24.75 -2.25
CA ARG A 169 -22.32 23.57 -1.85
C ARG A 169 -21.99 23.05 -0.46
N THR A 170 -20.93 23.52 0.18
CA THR A 170 -20.57 23.13 1.54
C THR A 170 -21.48 23.83 2.54
N SER A 171 -22.41 23.06 3.13
CA SER A 171 -23.22 23.57 4.23
C SER A 171 -22.37 23.63 5.51
N ALA A 172 -22.09 24.85 5.98
CA ALA A 172 -21.38 25.07 7.25
C ALA A 172 -22.14 24.43 8.44
N ALA A 173 -23.48 24.36 8.36
CA ALA A 173 -24.33 23.69 9.35
C ALA A 173 -24.11 22.17 9.36
N ALA A 174 -23.99 21.54 8.19
CA ALA A 174 -23.71 20.10 8.08
C ALA A 174 -22.29 19.78 8.60
N LEU A 175 -21.32 20.62 8.29
CA LEU A 175 -19.94 20.44 8.80
C LEU A 175 -19.90 20.57 10.33
N LYS A 176 -20.62 21.54 10.90
CA LYS A 176 -20.71 21.74 12.35
C LYS A 176 -21.42 20.58 13.04
N SER A 177 -22.52 20.06 12.49
CA SER A 177 -23.24 18.91 13.06
C SER A 177 -22.40 17.64 13.00
N MET A 178 -21.69 17.41 11.91
CA MET A 178 -20.74 16.31 11.76
C MET A 178 -19.60 16.40 12.79
N ALA A 179 -18.97 17.57 12.90
CA ALA A 179 -17.89 17.78 13.86
C ALA A 179 -18.37 17.61 15.31
N ALA A 180 -19.55 18.12 15.65
CA ALA A 180 -20.15 17.97 16.98
C ALA A 180 -20.46 16.49 17.29
N GLY A 181 -21.03 15.74 16.34
CA GLY A 181 -21.31 14.32 16.55
C GLY A 181 -20.04 13.45 16.68
N LEU A 182 -18.99 13.75 15.92
CA LEU A 182 -17.71 13.05 16.03
C LEU A 182 -16.99 13.31 17.36
N THR A 183 -17.21 14.48 17.98
CA THR A 183 -16.64 14.82 19.28
C THR A 183 -17.46 14.29 20.46
N HIS A 184 -18.72 13.94 20.25
CA HIS A 184 -19.64 13.38 21.25
C HIS A 184 -20.10 11.98 20.85
N PRO A 185 -19.23 10.94 20.95
CA PRO A 185 -19.55 9.58 20.54
C PRO A 185 -20.66 8.98 21.43
N ASP A 186 -21.48 8.10 20.84
CA ASP A 186 -22.48 7.33 21.58
C ASP A 186 -21.84 6.25 22.41
N TRP A 187 -21.66 6.53 23.72
CA TRP A 187 -21.05 5.61 24.69
C TRP A 187 -21.92 4.37 24.94
N THR A 188 -23.23 4.44 24.75
CA THR A 188 -24.12 3.30 24.95
C THR A 188 -23.91 2.26 23.87
N PHE A 189 -23.70 2.68 22.63
CA PHE A 189 -23.32 1.83 21.52
C PHE A 189 -21.87 1.33 21.66
N PHE A 190 -20.96 2.18 22.14
CA PHE A 190 -19.54 1.84 22.32
C PHE A 190 -19.34 0.66 23.28
N PHE A 191 -20.02 0.64 24.43
CA PHE A 191 -19.93 -0.42 25.43
C PHE A 191 -20.96 -1.53 25.30
N SER A 192 -21.76 -1.54 24.22
CA SER A 192 -22.78 -2.58 24.01
C SER A 192 -22.12 -3.94 23.72
N ALA A 193 -22.47 -4.95 24.51
CA ALA A 193 -22.04 -6.34 24.34
C ALA A 193 -22.94 -7.15 23.39
N LYS A 194 -23.95 -6.52 22.76
CA LYS A 194 -24.85 -7.19 21.81
C LYS A 194 -24.12 -7.48 20.50
N LYS A 195 -24.68 -8.40 19.68
CA LYS A 195 -24.14 -8.72 18.34
C LYS A 195 -24.02 -7.50 17.41
N ASP A 196 -24.84 -6.47 17.62
CA ASP A 196 -24.77 -5.21 16.88
C ASP A 196 -23.93 -4.13 17.59
N GLY A 197 -23.29 -4.47 18.72
CA GLY A 197 -22.44 -3.55 19.48
C GLY A 197 -21.05 -3.42 18.88
N LEU A 198 -20.39 -2.31 19.18
CA LEU A 198 -19.08 -1.98 18.64
C LEU A 198 -18.04 -3.07 18.93
N GLY A 199 -18.03 -3.65 20.15
CA GLY A 199 -17.08 -4.70 20.53
C GLY A 199 -17.14 -5.93 19.65
N TYR A 200 -18.34 -6.40 19.30
CA TYR A 200 -18.54 -7.54 18.40
C TYR A 200 -18.04 -7.20 16.98
N LEU A 201 -18.39 -6.02 16.47
CA LEU A 201 -18.00 -5.58 15.13
C LEU A 201 -16.47 -5.41 14.98
N LEU A 202 -15.81 -4.91 16.02
CA LEU A 202 -14.35 -4.84 16.07
C LEU A 202 -13.73 -6.24 16.05
N LEU A 203 -14.26 -7.16 16.86
CA LEU A 203 -13.79 -8.54 16.89
C LEU A 203 -14.00 -9.24 15.55
N GLU A 204 -15.16 -9.06 14.91
CA GLU A 204 -15.43 -9.57 13.57
C GLU A 204 -14.40 -9.02 12.55
N THR A 205 -14.11 -7.73 12.60
CA THR A 205 -13.12 -7.09 11.71
C THR A 205 -11.72 -7.69 11.91
N ILE A 206 -11.32 -7.92 13.18
CA ILE A 206 -10.05 -8.58 13.51
C ILE A 206 -10.02 -10.02 12.96
N CYS A 207 -11.09 -10.79 13.18
CA CYS A 207 -11.18 -12.17 12.69
C CYS A 207 -11.09 -12.23 11.16
N ILE A 208 -11.78 -11.34 10.45
CA ILE A 208 -11.69 -11.24 8.98
C ILE A 208 -10.24 -10.98 8.55
N ALA A 209 -9.55 -10.05 9.22
CA ALA A 209 -8.16 -9.72 8.91
C ALA A 209 -7.19 -10.87 9.21
N ILE A 210 -7.34 -11.54 10.37
CA ILE A 210 -6.49 -12.68 10.75
C ILE A 210 -6.65 -13.82 9.74
N VAL A 211 -7.87 -14.27 9.50
CA VAL A 211 -8.13 -15.42 8.63
C VAL A 211 -7.74 -15.11 7.19
N GLY A 212 -8.06 -13.92 6.68
CA GLY A 212 -7.68 -13.48 5.34
C GLY A 212 -6.16 -13.42 5.18
N THR A 213 -5.43 -12.91 6.18
CA THR A 213 -3.96 -12.86 6.17
C THR A 213 -3.36 -14.25 6.24
N ALA A 214 -3.87 -15.13 7.12
CA ALA A 214 -3.35 -16.49 7.29
C ALA A 214 -3.50 -17.34 6.01
N ILE A 215 -4.68 -17.31 5.39
CA ILE A 215 -4.91 -17.99 4.10
C ILE A 215 -4.01 -17.40 3.02
N GLY A 216 -3.92 -16.07 2.94
CA GLY A 216 -3.06 -15.38 1.98
C GLY A 216 -1.58 -15.74 2.15
N ALA A 217 -1.07 -15.77 3.39
CA ALA A 217 0.32 -16.13 3.70
C ALA A 217 0.62 -17.61 3.36
N PHE A 218 -0.28 -18.50 3.72
CA PHE A 218 -0.14 -19.92 3.43
C PHE A 218 -0.03 -20.21 1.92
N LEU A 219 -0.86 -19.53 1.11
CA LEU A 219 -0.83 -19.69 -0.35
C LEU A 219 0.30 -18.89 -1.01
N ALA A 220 0.71 -17.77 -0.44
CA ALA A 220 1.80 -16.95 -0.96
C ALA A 220 3.17 -17.62 -0.82
N ALA A 221 3.40 -18.40 0.24
CA ALA A 221 4.70 -19.03 0.49
C ALA A 221 5.13 -19.95 -0.67
N PRO A 222 4.36 -20.95 -1.11
CA PRO A 222 4.75 -21.81 -2.24
C PRO A 222 4.83 -21.02 -3.55
N LEU A 223 3.96 -20.03 -3.77
CA LEU A 223 4.00 -19.19 -4.96
C LEU A 223 5.27 -18.34 -5.03
N ALA A 224 5.82 -17.91 -3.92
CA ALA A 224 7.09 -17.18 -3.88
C ALA A 224 8.27 -18.03 -4.34
N PHE A 225 8.32 -19.29 -3.96
CA PHE A 225 9.34 -20.21 -4.47
C PHE A 225 9.21 -20.42 -5.98
N LEU A 226 7.99 -20.54 -6.51
CA LEU A 226 7.75 -20.65 -7.96
C LEU A 226 8.06 -19.36 -8.72
N ASN A 227 7.99 -18.22 -8.06
CA ASN A 227 8.29 -16.92 -8.65
C ASN A 227 9.79 -16.54 -8.62
N THR A 228 10.59 -17.26 -7.82
CA THR A 228 12.02 -16.97 -7.64
C THR A 228 12.87 -17.69 -8.68
N ARG A 229 13.65 -16.93 -9.48
CA ARG A 229 14.52 -17.49 -10.53
C ARG A 229 15.64 -18.42 -10.03
N ARG A 230 15.87 -18.46 -8.73
CA ARG A 230 16.87 -19.35 -8.12
C ARG A 230 16.43 -20.82 -8.09
N PHE A 231 15.13 -21.08 -8.02
CA PHE A 231 14.57 -22.43 -7.84
C PHE A 231 13.83 -22.92 -9.08
N VAL A 232 13.43 -22.02 -9.98
CA VAL A 232 12.59 -22.33 -11.14
C VAL A 232 13.20 -21.68 -12.40
N PRO A 233 13.09 -22.34 -13.59
CA PRO A 233 13.56 -21.80 -14.85
C PRO A 233 12.97 -20.40 -15.14
N ALA A 234 13.78 -19.53 -15.75
CA ALA A 234 13.41 -18.14 -16.01
C ALA A 234 12.05 -17.93 -16.71
N PRO A 235 11.64 -18.71 -17.75
CA PRO A 235 10.33 -18.54 -18.39
C PRO A 235 9.16 -18.86 -17.46
N ALA A 236 9.30 -19.88 -16.59
CA ALA A 236 8.26 -20.22 -15.63
C ALA A 236 8.14 -19.16 -14.53
N ALA A 237 9.27 -18.70 -13.97
CA ALA A 237 9.28 -17.60 -13.02
C ALA A 237 8.65 -16.31 -13.60
N PHE A 238 8.92 -16.02 -14.88
CA PHE A 238 8.29 -14.89 -15.57
C PHE A 238 6.77 -15.03 -15.67
N PHE A 239 6.27 -16.24 -16.01
CA PHE A 239 4.84 -16.52 -16.09
C PHE A 239 4.15 -16.33 -14.73
N PHE A 240 4.72 -16.88 -13.64
CA PHE A 240 4.17 -16.70 -12.30
C PHE A 240 4.20 -15.23 -11.87
N ASN A 241 5.29 -14.50 -12.18
CA ASN A 241 5.38 -13.07 -11.89
C ASN A 241 4.28 -12.27 -12.60
N LEU A 242 3.93 -12.62 -13.86
CA LEU A 242 2.85 -11.98 -14.58
C LEU A 242 1.48 -12.21 -13.89
N ILE A 243 1.22 -13.44 -13.42
CA ILE A 243 0.00 -13.76 -12.66
C ILE A 243 -0.06 -12.94 -11.37
N ILE A 244 1.03 -12.92 -10.61
CA ILE A 244 1.10 -12.16 -9.35
C ILE A 244 0.91 -10.66 -9.60
N MET A 245 1.50 -10.12 -10.68
CA MET A 245 1.31 -8.73 -11.09
C MET A 245 -0.16 -8.47 -11.45
N ALA A 246 -0.83 -9.38 -12.16
CA ALA A 246 -2.26 -9.26 -12.47
C ALA A 246 -3.12 -9.22 -11.21
N ILE A 247 -2.88 -10.12 -10.25
CA ILE A 247 -3.59 -10.13 -8.96
C ILE A 247 -3.38 -8.80 -8.22
N ARG A 248 -2.15 -8.26 -8.19
CA ARG A 248 -1.82 -7.01 -7.50
C ARG A 248 -2.35 -5.76 -8.19
N SER A 249 -2.62 -5.81 -9.50
CA SER A 249 -3.11 -4.64 -10.24
C SER A 249 -4.55 -4.27 -9.88
N ILE A 250 -5.33 -5.24 -9.40
CA ILE A 250 -6.74 -5.05 -9.05
C ILE A 250 -6.81 -4.59 -7.58
N PRO A 251 -7.40 -3.41 -7.29
CA PRO A 251 -7.62 -2.93 -5.93
C PRO A 251 -8.53 -3.86 -5.13
N PHE A 252 -8.26 -3.96 -3.81
CA PHE A 252 -8.99 -4.87 -2.92
C PHE A 252 -10.51 -4.63 -2.90
N LEU A 253 -10.96 -3.39 -3.03
CA LEU A 253 -12.39 -3.06 -3.05
C LEU A 253 -13.10 -3.68 -4.26
N ILE A 254 -12.43 -3.76 -5.40
CA ILE A 254 -13.00 -4.37 -6.62
C ILE A 254 -13.17 -5.88 -6.42
N TYR A 255 -12.19 -6.54 -5.82
CA TYR A 255 -12.34 -7.95 -5.42
C TYR A 255 -13.53 -8.12 -4.47
N GLY A 256 -13.68 -7.25 -3.46
CA GLY A 256 -14.82 -7.25 -2.56
C GLY A 256 -16.15 -7.17 -3.29
N LEU A 257 -16.27 -6.23 -4.24
CA LEU A 257 -17.50 -6.06 -5.04
C LEU A 257 -17.82 -7.28 -5.91
N ILE A 258 -16.81 -7.89 -6.51
CA ILE A 258 -17.01 -9.11 -7.33
C ILE A 258 -17.44 -10.27 -6.42
N PHE A 259 -16.73 -10.48 -5.31
CA PHE A 259 -17.03 -11.59 -4.40
C PHE A 259 -18.37 -11.45 -3.70
N ILE A 260 -18.81 -10.23 -3.35
CA ILE A 260 -20.17 -10.00 -2.84
C ILE A 260 -21.25 -10.49 -3.83
N ARG A 261 -21.02 -10.35 -5.12
CA ARG A 261 -21.97 -10.84 -6.15
C ARG A 261 -21.99 -12.36 -6.27
N VAL A 262 -20.90 -13.03 -5.89
CA VAL A 262 -20.74 -14.48 -5.97
C VAL A 262 -21.15 -15.17 -4.67
N SER A 263 -20.62 -14.70 -3.54
CA SER A 263 -20.81 -15.32 -2.22
C SER A 263 -21.81 -14.61 -1.31
N GLY A 264 -22.37 -13.48 -1.75
CA GLY A 264 -23.25 -12.64 -0.96
C GLY A 264 -22.50 -11.71 0.01
N PRO A 265 -23.22 -10.78 0.67
CA PRO A 265 -22.64 -9.92 1.69
C PRO A 265 -22.32 -10.71 2.97
N GLY A 266 -21.28 -10.31 3.69
CA GLY A 266 -20.91 -10.90 4.98
C GLY A 266 -19.40 -11.10 5.16
N ALA A 267 -19.01 -11.55 6.35
CA ALA A 267 -17.62 -11.74 6.78
C ALA A 267 -16.83 -12.69 5.87
N PHE A 268 -17.46 -13.73 5.32
CA PHE A 268 -16.81 -14.68 4.42
C PHE A 268 -16.26 -13.99 3.17
N THR A 269 -17.03 -13.07 2.58
CA THR A 269 -16.60 -12.27 1.43
C THR A 269 -15.42 -11.39 1.76
N GLY A 270 -15.41 -10.80 2.97
CA GLY A 270 -14.27 -10.04 3.47
C GLY A 270 -13.00 -10.87 3.57
N VAL A 271 -13.10 -12.07 4.18
CA VAL A 271 -11.99 -13.02 4.28
C VAL A 271 -11.45 -13.41 2.89
N LEU A 272 -12.32 -13.77 1.95
CA LEU A 272 -11.93 -14.17 0.60
C LEU A 272 -11.21 -13.04 -0.14
N THR A 273 -11.75 -11.83 -0.01
CA THR A 273 -11.15 -10.62 -0.61
C THR A 273 -9.74 -10.38 -0.08
N LEU A 274 -9.58 -10.34 1.26
CA LEU A 274 -8.29 -10.08 1.88
C LEU A 274 -7.29 -11.22 1.62
N ALA A 275 -7.76 -12.46 1.54
CA ALA A 275 -6.90 -13.60 1.20
C ALA A 275 -6.29 -13.44 -0.20
N VAL A 276 -7.12 -13.17 -1.22
CA VAL A 276 -6.65 -13.00 -2.60
C VAL A 276 -5.69 -11.81 -2.72
N CYS A 277 -6.02 -10.67 -2.11
CA CYS A 277 -5.12 -9.50 -2.10
C CYS A 277 -3.80 -9.80 -1.40
N SER A 278 -3.85 -10.53 -0.27
CA SER A 278 -2.66 -10.90 0.49
C SER A 278 -1.77 -11.87 -0.28
N ILE A 279 -2.32 -12.81 -1.06
CA ILE A 279 -1.53 -13.67 -1.95
C ILE A 279 -0.63 -12.83 -2.84
N GLY A 280 -1.18 -11.86 -3.57
CA GLY A 280 -0.43 -11.04 -4.52
C GLY A 280 0.70 -10.25 -3.85
N LEU A 281 0.41 -9.58 -2.72
CA LEU A 281 1.37 -8.73 -2.02
C LEU A 281 2.43 -9.53 -1.26
N LEU A 282 2.03 -10.57 -0.52
CA LEU A 282 2.96 -11.41 0.23
C LEU A 282 3.86 -12.22 -0.68
N THR A 283 3.37 -12.76 -1.81
CA THR A 283 4.22 -13.48 -2.77
C THR A 283 5.35 -12.58 -3.24
N LYS A 284 5.09 -11.31 -3.58
CA LYS A 284 6.15 -10.39 -3.98
C LYS A 284 7.17 -10.18 -2.86
N ARG A 285 6.71 -9.88 -1.64
CA ARG A 285 7.59 -9.67 -0.48
C ARG A 285 8.41 -10.92 -0.15
N PHE A 286 7.80 -12.08 -0.18
CA PHE A 286 8.48 -13.34 0.05
C PHE A 286 9.52 -13.64 -1.04
N THR A 287 9.22 -13.31 -2.31
CA THR A 287 10.19 -13.43 -3.41
C THR A 287 11.39 -12.51 -3.17
N GLU A 288 11.17 -11.25 -2.80
CA GLU A 288 12.24 -10.31 -2.45
C GLU A 288 13.12 -10.84 -1.29
N CYS A 289 12.51 -11.41 -0.25
CA CYS A 289 13.25 -12.05 0.84
C CYS A 289 14.08 -13.25 0.36
N LEU A 290 13.51 -14.11 -0.51
CA LEU A 290 14.20 -15.27 -1.08
C LEU A 290 15.37 -14.88 -2.00
N GLU A 291 15.28 -13.74 -2.68
CA GLU A 291 16.36 -13.21 -3.51
C GLU A 291 17.49 -12.56 -2.69
N ALA A 292 17.19 -12.08 -1.49
CA ALA A 292 18.14 -11.41 -0.60
C ALA A 292 19.02 -12.36 0.23
N ILE A 293 18.65 -13.64 0.40
CA ILE A 293 19.39 -14.60 1.23
C ILE A 293 20.75 -14.98 0.64
N ASP A 294 21.68 -15.39 1.51
CA ASP A 294 22.93 -16.01 1.10
C ASP A 294 22.70 -17.42 0.49
N PRO A 295 23.08 -17.65 -0.78
CA PRO A 295 22.95 -18.95 -1.41
C PRO A 295 24.03 -19.97 -0.96
N GLY A 296 25.05 -19.55 -0.21
CA GLY A 296 26.18 -20.39 0.20
C GLY A 296 25.78 -21.68 0.90
N PRO A 297 25.02 -21.61 2.00
CA PRO A 297 24.58 -22.80 2.73
C PRO A 297 23.74 -23.79 1.89
N TYR A 298 22.88 -23.26 1.03
CA TYR A 298 22.06 -24.10 0.13
C TYR A 298 22.93 -24.85 -0.89
N ARG A 299 23.88 -24.14 -1.52
CA ARG A 299 24.82 -24.76 -2.49
C ARG A 299 25.73 -25.79 -1.84
N ALA A 300 26.17 -25.54 -0.60
CA ALA A 300 27.01 -26.49 0.14
C ALA A 300 26.25 -27.80 0.40
N LEU A 301 24.99 -27.76 0.82
CA LEU A 301 24.17 -28.96 1.02
C LEU A 301 23.94 -29.74 -0.29
N LEU A 302 23.69 -29.04 -1.39
CA LEU A 302 23.57 -29.69 -2.71
C LEU A 302 24.88 -30.37 -3.15
N ALA A 303 26.04 -29.70 -2.90
CA ALA A 303 27.36 -30.28 -3.22
C ALA A 303 27.65 -31.53 -2.39
N MET A 304 27.11 -31.66 -1.18
CA MET A 304 27.18 -32.87 -0.36
C MET A 304 26.19 -33.97 -0.80
N GLY A 305 25.43 -33.78 -1.88
CA GLY A 305 24.47 -34.75 -2.40
C GLY A 305 23.11 -34.73 -1.70
N VAL A 306 22.81 -33.75 -0.86
CA VAL A 306 21.50 -33.62 -0.19
C VAL A 306 20.44 -33.27 -1.22
N HIS A 307 19.29 -33.92 -1.18
CA HIS A 307 18.17 -33.65 -2.07
C HIS A 307 17.68 -32.19 -1.90
N PRO A 308 17.24 -31.47 -2.99
CA PRO A 308 16.86 -30.08 -2.94
C PRO A 308 15.83 -29.68 -1.86
N VAL A 309 14.84 -30.53 -1.59
CA VAL A 309 13.78 -30.23 -0.60
C VAL A 309 14.33 -30.16 0.84
N PRO A 310 15.03 -31.20 1.37
CA PRO A 310 15.71 -31.09 2.67
C PRO A 310 16.72 -29.91 2.70
N ALA A 311 17.46 -29.68 1.61
CA ALA A 311 18.41 -28.58 1.53
C ALA A 311 17.71 -27.24 1.73
N ILE A 312 16.54 -27.00 1.12
CA ILE A 312 15.71 -25.79 1.34
C ILE A 312 15.26 -25.71 2.79
N CYS A 313 14.74 -26.80 3.36
CA CYS A 313 14.23 -26.80 4.74
C CYS A 313 15.31 -26.43 5.77
N HIS A 314 16.54 -26.88 5.58
CA HIS A 314 17.63 -26.69 6.57
C HIS A 314 18.48 -25.44 6.32
N SER A 315 18.57 -24.93 5.08
CA SER A 315 19.41 -23.78 4.78
C SER A 315 18.63 -22.50 4.45
N VAL A 316 17.54 -22.60 3.69
CA VAL A 316 16.76 -21.44 3.22
C VAL A 316 15.71 -21.04 4.24
N LEU A 317 14.89 -22.00 4.68
CA LEU A 317 13.74 -21.71 5.56
C LEU A 317 14.13 -20.99 6.86
N PRO A 318 15.20 -21.37 7.59
CA PRO A 318 15.61 -20.63 8.80
C PRO A 318 16.03 -19.18 8.53
N GLN A 319 16.63 -18.92 7.36
CA GLN A 319 17.06 -17.57 6.99
C GLN A 319 15.87 -16.66 6.66
N ILE A 320 14.83 -17.19 6.00
CA ILE A 320 13.68 -16.39 5.55
C ILE A 320 12.58 -16.27 6.61
N ALA A 321 12.49 -17.20 7.56
CA ALA A 321 11.38 -17.25 8.52
C ALA A 321 11.17 -15.93 9.28
N PRO A 322 12.20 -15.24 9.81
CA PRO A 322 11.99 -13.94 10.47
C PRO A 322 11.43 -12.88 9.53
N ALA A 323 11.96 -12.81 8.30
CA ALA A 323 11.51 -11.84 7.30
C ALA A 323 10.08 -12.13 6.81
N PHE A 324 9.72 -13.42 6.66
CA PHE A 324 8.37 -13.84 6.32
C PHE A 324 7.38 -13.48 7.45
N CYS A 325 7.73 -13.77 8.70
CA CYS A 325 6.90 -13.39 9.85
C CYS A 325 6.68 -11.88 9.91
N SER A 326 7.72 -11.09 9.70
CA SER A 326 7.62 -9.62 9.66
C SER A 326 6.69 -9.15 8.55
N ALA A 327 6.82 -9.72 7.34
CA ALA A 327 5.96 -9.38 6.21
C ALA A 327 4.49 -9.76 6.45
N VAL A 328 4.22 -10.90 7.10
CA VAL A 328 2.86 -11.35 7.46
C VAL A 328 2.25 -10.42 8.50
N LEU A 329 3.01 -10.03 9.55
CA LEU A 329 2.54 -9.10 10.57
C LEU A 329 2.23 -7.72 9.98
N TYR A 330 3.10 -7.21 9.11
CA TYR A 330 2.83 -5.97 8.38
C TYR A 330 1.57 -6.07 7.51
N ARG A 331 1.39 -7.20 6.80
CA ARG A 331 0.18 -7.41 6.00
C ARG A 331 -1.08 -7.50 6.85
N PHE A 332 -0.99 -8.13 8.02
CA PHE A 332 -2.11 -8.20 8.96
C PHE A 332 -2.55 -6.78 9.41
N ASP A 333 -1.60 -5.92 9.77
CA ASP A 333 -1.89 -4.52 10.12
C ASP A 333 -2.60 -3.77 8.97
N VAL A 334 -2.13 -3.93 7.74
CA VAL A 334 -2.80 -3.36 6.56
C VAL A 334 -4.18 -3.95 6.36
N ASN A 335 -4.36 -5.26 6.53
CA ASN A 335 -5.63 -5.95 6.34
C ASN A 335 -6.71 -5.52 7.34
N ILE A 336 -6.37 -5.14 8.57
CA ILE A 336 -7.33 -4.57 9.52
C ILE A 336 -7.95 -3.28 8.98
N ARG A 337 -7.13 -2.41 8.41
CA ARG A 337 -7.59 -1.15 7.80
C ARG A 337 -8.41 -1.42 6.53
N GLU A 338 -7.97 -2.34 5.68
CA GLU A 338 -8.71 -2.74 4.48
C GLU A 338 -10.04 -3.43 4.82
N ALA A 339 -10.11 -4.26 5.87
CA ALA A 339 -11.34 -4.89 6.35
C ALA A 339 -12.40 -3.86 6.74
N SER A 340 -12.00 -2.79 7.39
CA SER A 340 -12.91 -1.69 7.76
C SER A 340 -13.51 -1.01 6.54
N VAL A 341 -12.71 -0.79 5.49
CA VAL A 341 -13.17 -0.22 4.22
C VAL A 341 -14.05 -1.20 3.44
N LEU A 342 -13.72 -2.49 3.45
CA LEU A 342 -14.50 -3.55 2.81
C LEU A 342 -15.91 -3.66 3.43
N GLY A 343 -16.03 -3.40 4.73
CA GLY A 343 -17.31 -3.34 5.40
C GLY A 343 -18.26 -2.30 4.80
N LEU A 344 -17.75 -1.18 4.26
CA LEU A 344 -18.58 -0.16 3.59
C LEU A 344 -19.36 -0.70 2.38
N VAL A 345 -18.82 -1.73 1.73
CA VAL A 345 -19.48 -2.39 0.59
C VAL A 345 -20.29 -3.62 1.00
N GLY A 346 -20.32 -3.95 2.31
CA GLY A 346 -21.08 -5.09 2.82
C GLY A 346 -20.29 -6.38 2.98
N ALA A 347 -18.97 -6.32 3.02
CA ALA A 347 -18.11 -7.49 3.25
C ALA A 347 -17.87 -7.82 4.74
N GLY A 348 -18.82 -7.47 5.63
CA GLY A 348 -18.76 -7.73 7.07
C GLY A 348 -17.95 -6.71 7.86
N GLY A 349 -17.89 -6.89 9.18
CA GLY A 349 -17.13 -6.04 10.09
C GLY A 349 -17.72 -4.64 10.32
N ILE A 350 -16.88 -3.75 10.82
CA ILE A 350 -17.27 -2.42 11.33
C ILE A 350 -17.75 -1.43 10.25
N GLY A 351 -17.42 -1.65 8.98
CA GLY A 351 -17.68 -0.67 7.92
C GLY A 351 -19.15 -0.52 7.55
N ALA A 352 -19.94 -1.62 7.57
CA ALA A 352 -21.36 -1.56 7.23
C ALA A 352 -22.16 -0.70 8.20
N PRO A 353 -22.05 -0.85 9.53
CA PRO A 353 -22.67 0.05 10.48
C PRO A 353 -22.23 1.50 10.35
N LEU A 354 -20.96 1.75 9.97
CA LEU A 354 -20.46 3.10 9.72
C LEU A 354 -21.22 3.79 8.59
N ILE A 355 -21.38 3.13 7.44
CA ILE A 355 -22.10 3.73 6.30
C ILE A 355 -23.57 3.92 6.61
N PHE A 356 -24.20 3.01 7.37
CA PHE A 356 -25.57 3.18 7.82
C PHE A 356 -25.73 4.39 8.73
N ALA A 357 -24.86 4.56 9.73
CA ALA A 357 -24.87 5.72 10.62
C ALA A 357 -24.67 7.03 9.84
N MET A 358 -23.73 7.05 8.87
CA MET A 358 -23.51 8.22 8.01
C MET A 358 -24.73 8.55 7.14
N ASN A 359 -25.38 7.55 6.53
CA ASN A 359 -26.56 7.75 5.69
C ASN A 359 -27.78 8.21 6.48
N GLN A 360 -27.87 7.84 7.75
CA GLN A 360 -28.92 8.30 8.68
C GLN A 360 -28.59 9.64 9.35
N TYR A 361 -27.42 10.23 9.06
CA TYR A 361 -26.93 11.43 9.73
C TYR A 361 -26.74 11.26 11.25
N ASP A 362 -26.60 10.01 11.72
CA ASP A 362 -26.33 9.70 13.14
C ASP A 362 -24.82 9.82 13.39
N TRP A 363 -24.38 11.07 13.51
CA TRP A 363 -22.96 11.40 13.66
C TRP A 363 -22.37 10.91 14.99
N ASN A 364 -23.21 10.74 16.03
CA ASN A 364 -22.76 10.24 17.33
C ASN A 364 -22.36 8.76 17.26
N LYS A 365 -23.15 7.93 16.57
CA LYS A 365 -22.78 6.53 16.29
C LYS A 365 -21.59 6.45 15.34
N ALA A 366 -21.56 7.27 14.28
CA ALA A 366 -20.42 7.32 13.38
C ALA A 366 -19.13 7.69 14.14
N GLY A 367 -19.22 8.64 15.08
CA GLY A 367 -18.11 9.03 15.95
C GLY A 367 -17.64 7.88 16.86
N ALA A 368 -18.54 7.13 17.47
CA ALA A 368 -18.20 5.97 18.29
C ALA A 368 -17.49 4.87 17.46
N ILE A 369 -17.97 4.61 16.23
CA ILE A 369 -17.36 3.64 15.32
C ILE A 369 -15.95 4.07 14.89
N LEU A 370 -15.77 5.33 14.49
CA LEU A 370 -14.48 5.86 14.09
C LEU A 370 -13.47 5.85 15.25
N LEU A 371 -13.91 6.22 16.45
CA LEU A 371 -13.08 6.17 17.64
C LEU A 371 -12.66 4.73 17.96
N GLY A 372 -13.59 3.77 17.89
CA GLY A 372 -13.27 2.35 18.06
C GLY A 372 -12.25 1.84 17.05
N LEU A 373 -12.37 2.27 15.79
CA LEU A 373 -11.44 1.92 14.72
C LEU A 373 -10.05 2.52 14.95
N ILE A 374 -9.98 3.78 15.37
CA ILE A 374 -8.71 4.44 15.72
C ILE A 374 -8.02 3.69 16.86
N LEU A 375 -8.77 3.35 17.92
CA LEU A 375 -8.22 2.60 19.07
C LEU A 375 -7.77 1.20 18.66
N LEU A 376 -8.49 0.53 17.77
CA LEU A 376 -8.11 -0.77 17.23
C LEU A 376 -6.77 -0.69 16.47
N VAL A 377 -6.67 0.23 15.50
CA VAL A 377 -5.45 0.41 14.70
C VAL A 377 -4.29 0.80 15.59
N TRP A 378 -4.49 1.73 16.51
CA TRP A 378 -3.46 2.15 17.46
C TRP A 378 -2.98 1.00 18.38
N GLY A 379 -3.91 0.17 18.86
CA GLY A 379 -3.57 -1.03 19.64
C GLY A 379 -2.73 -2.03 18.86
N VAL A 380 -3.07 -2.27 17.59
CA VAL A 380 -2.31 -3.16 16.71
C VAL A 380 -0.93 -2.57 16.36
N ASP A 381 -0.84 -1.28 16.09
CA ASP A 381 0.45 -0.59 15.85
C ASP A 381 1.39 -0.74 17.06
N ILE A 382 0.90 -0.56 18.29
CA ILE A 382 1.71 -0.74 19.51
C ILE A 382 2.19 -2.19 19.67
N LEU A 383 1.33 -3.16 19.38
CA LEU A 383 1.70 -4.57 19.45
C LEU A 383 2.74 -4.95 18.37
N SER A 384 2.62 -4.36 17.18
CA SER A 384 3.53 -4.58 16.07
C SER A 384 4.88 -3.87 16.24
N SER A 385 4.90 -2.67 16.82
CA SER A 385 6.12 -1.83 16.97
C SER A 385 7.06 -2.28 18.08
N ARG A 386 6.58 -3.09 19.04
CA ARG A 386 7.41 -3.60 20.15
C ARG A 386 8.33 -4.77 19.79
N ARG A 387 8.46 -5.11 18.51
CA ARG A 387 9.35 -6.15 17.98
C ARG A 387 10.29 -5.59 16.93
#